data_6d948a8219d00c2e4a1cac46c0c450d8
#
_entry.id   6d948a8219d00c2e4a1cac46c0c450d8
#
_cell.length_a   1.000
_cell.length_b   1.000
_cell.length_c   1.000
_cell.angle_alpha   90.00
_cell.angle_beta   90.00
_cell.angle_gamma   90.00
#
_symmetry.space_group_name_H-M   'P 1'
#
loop_
_entity.id
_entity.type
_entity.pdbx_description
1 polymer ?
#
loop_
_entity_poly.entity_id
_entity_poly.type
_entity_poly.pdbx_seq_one_letter_code
_entity_poly.pdbx_strand_id
1 'polypeptide(L)'
;YLRHMAIDFRSDTVTRPVPAMLQAMMQAKLGDDVFGEDPTVNFLEEKIADMFGMEAAVFCPSGTMTNQIAIKCHTQPGDEVICDELSHIYQYEGGGIAFNSGCSVKLLKGDLGRIAAAQIKYAVNNRNDAHRAYSKLVSLENTSNRGGGSCYHFKSFAAIRKACDDHELKLH
;
A
#
# COMPACT_ATOMS: atom_id res chain seq x y z
N TYR A 1 31.86 -30.65 5.18
CA TYR A 1 31.73 -29.21 5.44
C TYR A 1 30.28 -28.81 5.25
N LEU A 2 29.48 -28.83 6.33
CA LEU A 2 28.18 -28.20 6.34
C LEU A 2 28.44 -26.68 6.31
N ARG A 3 28.30 -26.04 5.11
CA ARG A 3 28.14 -24.60 5.06
C ARG A 3 26.85 -24.27 5.84
N HIS A 4 26.99 -23.63 6.96
CA HIS A 4 25.84 -23.01 7.62
C HIS A 4 25.24 -22.01 6.63
N MET A 5 24.18 -22.42 5.95
CA MET A 5 23.40 -21.50 5.15
C MET A 5 22.63 -20.60 6.14
N ALA A 6 23.12 -19.38 6.32
CA ALA A 6 22.39 -18.40 7.08
C ALA A 6 21.07 -18.10 6.35
N ILE A 7 19.96 -18.26 7.04
CA ILE A 7 18.64 -17.86 6.51
C ILE A 7 18.52 -16.36 6.76
N ASP A 8 18.31 -15.61 5.66
CA ASP A 8 18.26 -14.15 5.71
C ASP A 8 16.80 -13.68 5.68
N PHE A 9 16.35 -13.10 6.80
CA PHE A 9 15.01 -12.54 6.96
C PHE A 9 14.99 -11.01 7.01
N ARG A 10 16.03 -10.32 6.55
CA ARG A 10 16.11 -8.85 6.61
C ARG A 10 15.02 -8.15 5.81
N SER A 11 14.68 -8.69 4.64
CA SER A 11 13.72 -8.10 3.70
C SER A 11 13.30 -9.14 2.67
N ASP A 12 12.09 -9.01 2.15
CA ASP A 12 11.61 -9.73 0.98
C ASP A 12 12.48 -9.46 -0.27
N THR A 13 13.09 -8.27 -0.35
CA THR A 13 13.95 -7.87 -1.47
C THR A 13 15.25 -8.67 -1.60
N VAL A 14 15.68 -9.42 -0.58
CA VAL A 14 16.84 -10.30 -0.67
C VAL A 14 16.49 -11.69 -1.21
N THR A 15 15.23 -12.00 -1.39
CA THR A 15 14.79 -13.26 -2.00
C THR A 15 15.15 -13.32 -3.48
N ARG A 16 15.37 -14.54 -3.98
CA ARG A 16 15.72 -14.76 -5.39
C ARG A 16 14.66 -15.63 -6.05
N PRO A 17 14.39 -15.43 -7.34
CA PRO A 17 13.47 -16.29 -8.05
C PRO A 17 14.00 -17.73 -8.09
N VAL A 18 13.11 -18.69 -7.93
CA VAL A 18 13.45 -20.11 -8.11
C VAL A 18 13.65 -20.45 -9.59
N PRO A 19 14.33 -21.57 -9.95
CA PRO A 19 14.62 -21.92 -11.35
C PRO A 19 13.38 -21.91 -12.26
N ALA A 20 12.24 -22.40 -11.78
CA ALA A 20 10.99 -22.39 -12.54
C ALA A 20 10.48 -20.98 -12.86
N MET A 21 10.65 -20.04 -11.93
CA MET A 21 10.30 -18.63 -12.16
C MET A 21 11.23 -18.02 -13.23
N LEU A 22 12.54 -18.27 -13.13
CA LEU A 22 13.49 -17.80 -14.14
C LEU A 22 13.16 -18.36 -15.53
N GLN A 23 12.81 -19.64 -15.61
CA GLN A 23 12.41 -20.25 -16.88
C GLN A 23 11.11 -19.62 -17.42
N ALA A 24 10.13 -19.37 -16.59
CA ALA A 24 8.89 -18.69 -17.00
C ALA A 24 9.17 -17.28 -17.53
N MET A 25 10.05 -16.52 -16.87
CA MET A 25 10.47 -15.18 -17.32
C MET A 25 11.15 -15.25 -18.71
N MET A 26 12.04 -16.21 -18.92
CA MET A 26 12.75 -16.38 -20.21
C MET A 26 11.84 -16.83 -21.35
N GLN A 27 10.71 -17.45 -21.05
CA GLN A 27 9.76 -17.96 -22.04
C GLN A 27 8.53 -17.04 -22.21
N ALA A 28 8.43 -15.96 -21.42
CA ALA A 28 7.31 -15.05 -21.48
C ALA A 28 7.19 -14.41 -22.87
N LYS A 29 5.98 -14.33 -23.38
CA LYS A 29 5.69 -13.53 -24.57
C LYS A 29 5.76 -12.06 -24.21
N LEU A 30 6.42 -11.30 -25.07
CA LEU A 30 6.61 -9.86 -24.88
C LEU A 30 5.81 -9.10 -25.94
N GLY A 31 5.43 -7.90 -25.61
CA GLY A 31 4.80 -6.93 -26.50
C GLY A 31 5.02 -5.51 -25.99
N ASP A 32 4.52 -4.53 -26.71
CA ASP A 32 4.62 -3.13 -26.29
C ASP A 32 3.48 -2.80 -25.32
N ASP A 33 3.85 -2.56 -24.07
CA ASP A 33 2.90 -2.26 -23.01
C ASP A 33 2.20 -0.89 -23.22
N VAL A 34 2.87 0.06 -23.86
CA VAL A 34 2.29 1.39 -24.16
C VAL A 34 1.05 1.26 -25.06
N PHE A 35 1.04 0.28 -25.96
CA PHE A 35 -0.10 -0.01 -26.84
C PHE A 35 -1.00 -1.13 -26.30
N GLY A 36 -0.75 -1.63 -25.10
CA GLY A 36 -1.51 -2.73 -24.53
C GLY A 36 -1.29 -4.07 -25.26
N GLU A 37 -0.15 -4.23 -25.90
CA GLU A 37 0.17 -5.40 -26.74
C GLU A 37 0.99 -6.47 -26.00
N ASP A 38 1.44 -6.20 -24.75
CA ASP A 38 2.15 -7.22 -23.97
C ASP A 38 1.17 -8.24 -23.38
N PRO A 39 1.14 -9.48 -23.90
CA PRO A 39 0.15 -10.47 -23.46
C PRO A 39 0.42 -10.98 -22.04
N THR A 40 1.64 -10.84 -21.53
CA THR A 40 1.99 -11.29 -20.18
C THR A 40 1.52 -10.26 -19.14
N VAL A 41 1.67 -8.97 -19.42
CA VAL A 41 1.15 -7.88 -18.58
C VAL A 41 -0.37 -7.93 -18.57
N ASN A 42 -1.01 -7.99 -19.75
CA ASN A 42 -2.46 -8.04 -19.86
C ASN A 42 -3.05 -9.22 -19.07
N PHE A 43 -2.47 -10.42 -19.21
CA PHE A 43 -2.90 -11.59 -18.46
C PHE A 43 -2.77 -11.41 -16.94
N LEU A 44 -1.67 -10.77 -16.48
CA LEU A 44 -1.47 -10.50 -15.06
C LEU A 44 -2.54 -9.55 -14.52
N GLU A 45 -2.81 -8.47 -15.23
CA GLU A 45 -3.82 -7.47 -14.84
C GLU A 45 -5.22 -8.06 -14.80
N GLU A 46 -5.64 -8.78 -15.84
CA GLU A 46 -6.92 -9.49 -15.88
C GLU A 46 -7.06 -10.47 -14.71
N LYS A 47 -6.03 -11.29 -14.50
CA LYS A 47 -6.04 -12.29 -13.42
C LYS A 47 -6.17 -11.65 -12.04
N ILE A 48 -5.50 -10.55 -11.79
CA ILE A 48 -5.58 -9.85 -10.50
C ILE A 48 -6.94 -9.16 -10.35
N ALA A 49 -7.45 -8.51 -11.38
CA ALA A 49 -8.79 -7.92 -11.37
C ALA A 49 -9.86 -8.97 -11.03
N ASP A 50 -9.83 -10.12 -11.70
CA ASP A 50 -10.75 -11.24 -11.45
C ASP A 50 -10.64 -11.79 -10.03
N MET A 51 -9.39 -11.98 -9.56
CA MET A 51 -9.14 -12.55 -8.22
C MET A 51 -9.74 -11.69 -7.10
N PHE A 52 -9.74 -10.37 -7.27
CA PHE A 52 -10.26 -9.42 -6.30
C PHE A 52 -11.67 -8.90 -6.65
N GLY A 53 -12.27 -9.34 -7.75
CA GLY A 53 -13.59 -8.89 -8.20
C GLY A 53 -13.62 -7.40 -8.53
N MET A 54 -12.53 -6.87 -9.10
CA MET A 54 -12.37 -5.48 -9.47
C MET A 54 -12.56 -5.30 -10.98
N GLU A 55 -12.90 -4.07 -11.38
CA GLU A 55 -13.11 -3.70 -12.79
C GLU A 55 -11.81 -3.83 -13.60
N ALA A 56 -10.69 -3.46 -13.00
CA ALA A 56 -9.38 -3.50 -13.63
C ALA A 56 -8.27 -3.60 -12.57
N ALA A 57 -7.07 -3.92 -13.02
CA ALA A 57 -5.82 -3.82 -12.26
C ALA A 57 -4.76 -3.15 -13.13
N VAL A 58 -3.72 -2.63 -12.52
CA VAL A 58 -2.57 -2.05 -13.22
C VAL A 58 -1.28 -2.63 -12.66
N PHE A 59 -0.41 -3.09 -13.55
CA PHE A 59 0.92 -3.54 -13.18
C PHE A 59 1.84 -2.35 -12.88
N CYS A 60 2.54 -2.41 -11.77
CA CYS A 60 3.57 -1.44 -11.41
C CYS A 60 4.88 -2.15 -11.07
N PRO A 61 6.04 -1.64 -11.51
CA PRO A 61 7.33 -2.29 -11.31
C PRO A 61 7.82 -2.26 -9.86
N SER A 62 7.15 -1.53 -8.97
CA SER A 62 7.47 -1.49 -7.53
C SER A 62 6.26 -1.22 -6.67
N GLY A 63 6.28 -1.73 -5.43
CA GLY A 63 5.28 -1.40 -4.42
C GLY A 63 5.23 0.08 -4.05
N THR A 64 6.38 0.76 -4.05
CA THR A 64 6.43 2.22 -3.86
C THR A 64 5.62 2.94 -4.93
N MET A 65 5.75 2.57 -6.20
CA MET A 65 4.97 3.17 -7.28
C MET A 65 3.46 2.92 -7.09
N THR A 66 3.09 1.70 -6.73
CA THR A 66 1.69 1.33 -6.45
C THR A 66 1.10 2.20 -5.33
N ASN A 67 1.81 2.34 -4.20
CA ASN A 67 1.38 3.15 -3.08
C ASN A 67 1.23 4.63 -3.48
N GLN A 68 2.21 5.18 -4.19
CA GLN A 68 2.17 6.59 -4.59
C GLN A 68 1.03 6.88 -5.57
N ILE A 69 0.75 5.98 -6.50
CA ILE A 69 -0.40 6.08 -7.42
C ILE A 69 -1.71 6.02 -6.63
N ALA A 70 -1.87 5.03 -5.73
CA ALA A 70 -3.09 4.89 -4.94
C ALA A 70 -3.37 6.13 -4.08
N ILE A 71 -2.35 6.67 -3.41
CA ILE A 71 -2.48 7.91 -2.63
C ILE A 71 -2.90 9.06 -3.55
N LYS A 72 -2.21 9.23 -4.68
CA LYS A 72 -2.50 10.31 -5.64
C LYS A 72 -3.90 10.25 -6.22
N CYS A 73 -4.41 9.06 -6.52
CA CYS A 73 -5.77 8.87 -7.05
C CYS A 73 -6.87 9.22 -6.05
N HIS A 74 -6.58 9.16 -4.75
CA HIS A 74 -7.56 9.38 -3.70
C HIS A 74 -7.46 10.72 -3.00
N THR A 75 -6.45 11.53 -3.32
CA THR A 75 -6.17 12.78 -2.61
C THR A 75 -5.90 13.93 -3.56
N GLN A 76 -5.96 15.14 -3.03
CA GLN A 76 -5.58 16.38 -3.70
C GLN A 76 -4.55 17.15 -2.84
N PRO A 77 -3.77 18.06 -3.43
CA PRO A 77 -2.89 18.93 -2.64
C PRO A 77 -3.64 19.66 -1.53
N GLY A 78 -3.11 19.59 -0.31
CA GLY A 78 -3.75 20.13 0.90
C GLY A 78 -4.54 19.11 1.71
N ASP A 79 -4.83 17.92 1.17
CA ASP A 79 -5.42 16.83 1.93
C ASP A 79 -4.44 16.23 2.96
N GLU A 80 -4.98 15.41 3.85
CA GLU A 80 -4.22 14.69 4.87
C GLU A 80 -4.40 13.17 4.73
N VAL A 81 -3.28 12.45 4.79
CA VAL A 81 -3.21 11.00 4.87
C VAL A 81 -2.97 10.58 6.31
N ILE A 82 -3.82 9.71 6.85
CA ILE A 82 -3.69 9.14 8.19
C ILE A 82 -3.05 7.75 8.06
N CYS A 83 -1.94 7.51 8.77
CA CYS A 83 -1.28 6.21 8.77
C CYS A 83 -0.55 5.95 10.10
N ASP A 84 -0.06 4.73 10.29
CA ASP A 84 0.83 4.42 11.41
C ASP A 84 2.19 5.10 11.26
N GLU A 85 2.83 5.48 12.36
CA GLU A 85 4.15 6.12 12.37
C GLU A 85 5.27 5.23 11.80
N LEU A 86 5.06 3.91 11.77
CA LEU A 86 5.99 2.93 11.23
C LEU A 86 5.70 2.57 9.76
N SER A 87 4.64 3.12 9.17
CA SER A 87 4.21 2.78 7.81
C SER A 87 5.30 3.03 6.78
N HIS A 88 5.45 2.10 5.85
CA HIS A 88 6.43 2.18 4.75
C HIS A 88 6.24 3.44 3.92
N ILE A 89 4.99 3.80 3.60
CA ILE A 89 4.65 4.99 2.80
C ILE A 89 5.17 6.30 3.42
N TYR A 90 5.32 6.33 4.74
CA TYR A 90 5.85 7.49 5.45
C TYR A 90 7.36 7.42 5.63
N GLN A 91 7.88 6.23 6.03
CA GLN A 91 9.28 6.09 6.45
C GLN A 91 10.26 5.89 5.29
N TYR A 92 9.84 5.25 4.19
CA TYR A 92 10.78 4.68 3.20
C TYR A 92 10.49 5.03 1.74
N GLU A 93 9.53 5.89 1.46
CA GLU A 93 9.17 6.26 0.08
C GLU A 93 9.61 7.69 -0.30
N GLY A 94 10.72 8.16 0.27
CA GLY A 94 11.37 9.41 -0.14
C GLY A 94 10.52 10.66 0.06
N GLY A 95 9.58 10.66 1.01
CA GLY A 95 8.64 11.78 1.20
C GLY A 95 7.57 11.85 0.09
N GLY A 96 7.31 10.73 -0.60
CA GLY A 96 6.45 10.66 -1.76
C GLY A 96 5.03 11.20 -1.54
N ILE A 97 4.46 11.03 -0.35
CA ILE A 97 3.12 11.58 -0.01
C ILE A 97 3.09 13.09 -0.21
N ALA A 98 4.10 13.79 0.30
CA ALA A 98 4.21 15.24 0.14
C ALA A 98 4.61 15.62 -1.30
N PHE A 99 5.60 14.93 -1.88
CA PHE A 99 6.14 15.28 -3.18
C PHE A 99 5.16 15.00 -4.32
N ASN A 100 4.56 13.81 -4.36
CA ASN A 100 3.69 13.39 -5.47
C ASN A 100 2.25 13.87 -5.30
N SER A 101 1.74 13.91 -4.07
CA SER A 101 0.33 14.18 -3.80
C SER A 101 0.07 15.53 -3.14
N GLY A 102 1.11 16.21 -2.64
CA GLY A 102 0.96 17.49 -1.95
C GLY A 102 0.18 17.38 -0.62
N CYS A 103 0.19 16.20 -0.01
CA CYS A 103 -0.59 15.91 1.18
C CYS A 103 0.26 16.04 2.45
N SER A 104 -0.40 16.46 3.54
CA SER A 104 0.13 16.30 4.88
C SER A 104 -0.08 14.87 5.39
N VAL A 105 0.65 14.51 6.45
CA VAL A 105 0.52 13.18 7.06
C VAL A 105 0.19 13.31 8.53
N LYS A 106 -0.84 12.61 8.97
CA LYS A 106 -1.17 12.43 10.38
C LYS A 106 -0.74 11.05 10.84
N LEU A 107 0.25 11.04 11.70
CA LEU A 107 0.81 9.82 12.26
C LEU A 107 0.03 9.37 13.49
N LEU A 108 -0.29 8.09 13.52
CA LEU A 108 -0.88 7.43 14.67
C LEU A 108 0.11 6.41 15.22
N LYS A 109 0.17 6.28 16.54
CA LYS A 109 0.94 5.24 17.18
C LYS A 109 0.05 4.01 17.36
N GLY A 110 0.22 3.04 16.48
CA GLY A 110 -0.47 1.76 16.56
C GLY A 110 0.28 0.72 17.39
N ASP A 111 -0.26 -0.48 17.44
CA ASP A 111 0.36 -1.63 18.05
C ASP A 111 1.07 -2.45 16.96
N LEU A 112 2.38 -2.47 16.96
CA LEU A 112 3.20 -3.14 15.93
C LEU A 112 2.79 -2.71 14.50
N GLY A 113 2.59 -1.41 14.28
CA GLY A 113 2.20 -0.85 12.98
C GLY A 113 0.70 -0.94 12.68
N ARG A 114 -0.12 -1.45 13.60
CA ARG A 114 -1.56 -1.58 13.41
C ARG A 114 -2.31 -0.49 14.17
N ILE A 115 -3.01 0.35 13.45
CA ILE A 115 -3.89 1.37 14.02
C ILE A 115 -5.29 0.80 14.29
N ALA A 116 -5.99 1.37 15.26
CA ALA A 116 -7.34 0.94 15.62
C ALA A 116 -8.41 1.92 15.09
N ALA A 117 -9.61 1.42 14.83
CA ALA A 117 -10.74 2.23 14.37
C ALA A 117 -11.05 3.42 15.30
N ALA A 118 -10.91 3.23 16.61
CA ALA A 118 -11.11 4.31 17.59
C ALA A 118 -10.11 5.46 17.39
N GLN A 119 -8.84 5.16 17.04
CA GLN A 119 -7.83 6.19 16.80
C GLN A 119 -8.18 7.04 15.58
N ILE A 120 -8.73 6.43 14.51
CA ILE A 120 -9.15 7.13 13.29
C ILE A 120 -10.19 8.19 13.62
N LYS A 121 -11.22 7.83 14.38
CA LYS A 121 -12.28 8.76 14.81
C LYS A 121 -11.73 10.04 15.45
N TYR A 122 -10.71 9.91 16.30
CA TYR A 122 -10.10 11.08 16.96
C TYR A 122 -9.06 11.80 16.08
N ALA A 123 -8.57 11.14 15.04
CA ALA A 123 -7.59 11.71 14.14
C ALA A 123 -8.21 12.61 13.07
N VAL A 124 -9.45 12.35 12.68
CA VAL A 124 -10.13 13.13 11.64
C VAL A 124 -10.27 14.58 12.05
N ASN A 125 -9.78 15.48 11.20
CA ASN A 125 -9.91 16.91 11.42
C ASN A 125 -11.35 17.38 11.22
N ASN A 126 -11.74 18.42 11.97
CA ASN A 126 -13.03 19.07 11.74
C ASN A 126 -13.05 19.71 10.34
N ARG A 127 -13.98 19.27 9.50
CA ARG A 127 -14.13 19.75 8.12
C ARG A 127 -14.50 21.23 7.99
N ASN A 128 -15.07 21.81 9.05
CA ASN A 128 -15.44 23.22 9.09
C ASN A 128 -14.30 24.12 9.59
N ASP A 129 -13.14 23.55 9.92
CA ASP A 129 -11.98 24.30 10.37
C ASP A 129 -11.02 24.54 9.19
N ALA A 130 -11.10 25.73 8.60
CA ALA A 130 -10.26 26.13 7.44
C ALA A 130 -8.76 26.16 7.74
N HIS A 131 -8.35 26.06 9.01
CA HIS A 131 -6.94 26.04 9.41
C HIS A 131 -6.34 24.62 9.39
N ARG A 132 -7.15 23.60 9.16
CA ARG A 132 -6.71 22.20 9.17
C ARG A 132 -6.79 21.58 7.79
N ALA A 133 -5.83 20.71 7.51
CA ALA A 133 -5.88 19.89 6.31
C ALA A 133 -7.12 18.98 6.31
N TYR A 134 -7.67 18.71 5.15
CA TYR A 134 -8.82 17.82 5.02
C TYR A 134 -8.37 16.36 5.13
N SER A 135 -8.78 15.68 6.21
CA SER A 135 -8.48 14.25 6.37
C SER A 135 -9.23 13.46 5.30
N LYS A 136 -8.50 12.81 4.37
CA LYS A 136 -9.07 12.21 3.16
C LYS A 136 -8.86 10.73 3.05
N LEU A 137 -7.69 10.24 3.46
CA LEU A 137 -7.26 8.87 3.26
C LEU A 137 -6.73 8.28 4.56
N VAL A 138 -7.13 7.05 4.85
CA VAL A 138 -6.46 6.17 5.82
C VAL A 138 -5.67 5.14 5.05
N SER A 139 -4.38 4.98 5.36
CA SER A 139 -3.55 3.93 4.79
C SER A 139 -3.10 2.94 5.85
N LEU A 140 -3.27 1.67 5.55
CA LEU A 140 -2.87 0.54 6.38
C LEU A 140 -1.76 -0.24 5.70
N GLU A 141 -0.86 -0.81 6.48
CA GLU A 141 0.19 -1.70 5.99
C GLU A 141 -0.05 -3.11 6.51
N ASN A 142 -0.29 -4.05 5.58
CA ASN A 142 -0.55 -5.45 5.92
C ASN A 142 0.16 -6.38 4.91
N THR A 143 1.22 -7.04 5.33
CA THR A 143 1.80 -7.14 6.68
C THR A 143 2.68 -5.93 7.01
N SER A 144 2.69 -5.48 8.28
CA SER A 144 3.54 -4.35 8.67
C SER A 144 4.99 -4.77 8.82
N ASN A 145 5.86 -4.22 7.96
CA ASN A 145 7.29 -4.55 7.95
C ASN A 145 7.96 -4.22 9.29
N ARG A 146 7.83 -2.97 9.74
CA ARG A 146 8.41 -2.51 11.02
C ARG A 146 7.68 -3.04 12.24
N GLY A 147 6.47 -3.55 12.07
CA GLY A 147 5.72 -4.28 13.07
C GLY A 147 6.09 -5.76 13.20
N GLY A 148 7.21 -6.19 12.57
CA GLY A 148 7.66 -7.58 12.61
C GLY A 148 6.79 -8.55 11.80
N GLY A 149 6.17 -8.08 10.73
CA GLY A 149 5.25 -8.85 9.90
C GLY A 149 3.86 -9.00 10.52
N SER A 150 3.48 -8.09 11.40
CA SER A 150 2.15 -8.12 12.03
C SER A 150 1.03 -8.00 11.01
N CYS A 151 -0.05 -8.74 11.24
CA CYS A 151 -1.24 -8.76 10.39
C CYS A 151 -2.44 -8.17 11.15
N TYR A 152 -3.30 -7.49 10.42
CA TYR A 152 -4.61 -7.13 10.94
C TYR A 152 -5.54 -8.35 10.99
N HIS A 153 -6.29 -8.51 12.05
CA HIS A 153 -7.42 -9.45 12.06
C HIS A 153 -8.57 -8.90 11.19
N PHE A 154 -9.30 -9.78 10.54
CA PHE A 154 -10.41 -9.38 9.68
C PHE A 154 -11.44 -8.48 10.38
N LYS A 155 -11.76 -8.76 11.66
CA LYS A 155 -12.65 -7.92 12.47
C LYS A 155 -12.12 -6.49 12.64
N SER A 156 -10.80 -6.33 12.75
CA SER A 156 -10.16 -5.02 12.86
C SER A 156 -10.27 -4.25 11.54
N PHE A 157 -10.05 -4.93 10.41
CA PHE A 157 -10.28 -4.34 9.08
C PHE A 157 -11.72 -3.86 8.91
N ALA A 158 -12.70 -4.70 9.24
CA ALA A 158 -14.11 -4.35 9.14
C ALA A 158 -14.47 -3.12 10.01
N ALA A 159 -13.91 -3.06 11.24
CA ALA A 159 -14.11 -1.90 12.11
C ALA A 159 -13.46 -0.63 11.56
N ILE A 160 -12.25 -0.75 10.98
CA ILE A 160 -11.55 0.37 10.34
C ILE A 160 -12.31 0.82 9.09
N ARG A 161 -12.76 -0.12 8.23
CA ARG A 161 -13.56 0.21 7.05
C ARG A 161 -14.82 1.00 7.46
N LYS A 162 -15.54 0.49 8.47
CA LYS A 162 -16.70 1.20 9.00
C LYS A 162 -16.36 2.61 9.51
N ALA A 163 -15.27 2.76 10.25
CA ALA A 163 -14.83 4.09 10.72
C ALA A 163 -14.49 5.02 9.55
N CYS A 164 -13.89 4.50 8.49
CA CYS A 164 -13.63 5.27 7.27
C CYS A 164 -14.94 5.69 6.59
N ASP A 165 -15.90 4.79 6.47
CA ASP A 165 -17.22 5.08 5.88
C ASP A 165 -17.99 6.12 6.69
N ASP A 166 -18.02 6.00 8.02
CA ASP A 166 -18.68 6.93 8.93
C ASP A 166 -18.10 8.37 8.84
N HIS A 167 -16.86 8.50 8.40
CA HIS A 167 -16.15 9.77 8.22
C HIS A 167 -15.85 10.14 6.76
N GLU A 168 -16.40 9.43 5.78
CA GLU A 168 -16.19 9.63 4.33
C GLU A 168 -14.71 9.64 3.94
N LEU A 169 -13.89 8.80 4.59
CA LEU A 169 -12.50 8.61 4.28
C LEU A 169 -12.33 7.47 3.26
N LYS A 170 -11.35 7.62 2.38
CA LYS A 170 -10.87 6.49 1.58
C LYS A 170 -10.00 5.57 2.43
N LEU A 171 -9.90 4.31 2.03
CA LEU A 171 -9.04 3.31 2.68
C LEU A 171 -8.13 2.69 1.63
N HIS A 172 -6.81 2.77 1.88
CA HIS A 172 -5.72 2.16 1.11
C HIS A 172 -5.00 1.15 1.97
#